data_1b2f1923f995ec816d7b204ace5080e2
#
_entry.id   1b2f1923f995ec816d7b204ace5080e2
#
_cell.length_a   1.000
_cell.length_b   1.000
_cell.length_c   1.000
_cell.angle_alpha   90.00
_cell.angle_beta   90.00
_cell.angle_gamma   90.00
#
_symmetry.space_group_name_H-M   'P 1'
#
loop_
_entity.id
_entity.type
_entity.pdbx_description
1 polymer ?
#
loop_
_entity_poly.entity_id
_entity_poly.type
_entity_poly.pdbx_seq_one_letter_code
_entity_poly.pdbx_strand_id
1 'polypeptide(L)'
;MSERLHAHLAQRLESEPVVVATVLATRGATPRKRGTRMLVTGTETESTIGGGELEARVIAAARDLLACCETSTELPIALDGQPGAAGVCGGTMRIALRRWDGARDQARARAIASALARGEAVALDAGDLGAPGASETLQPDVRLLIVGGGHCALALHELARHLDFELWVYAREAGDAAQAAFPAASCLSGEPQQLALALATPRTVYAVLLNRDYAADVAALEVLCRQPPAFLGMMGSRRRIAEVRAALPAHAKALASLQAPIGLEIEAQSPHEIAVSILAQLIAYRHRHEA
;
A
#
# COMPACT_ATOMS: atom_id res chain seq x y z
N MET A 1 1.45 1.16 -3.57
CA MET A 1 1.78 1.57 -4.97
C MET A 1 3.13 2.29 -5.06
N SER A 2 3.51 3.06 -4.05
CA SER A 2 4.76 3.82 -4.11
C SER A 2 6.02 2.96 -4.06
N GLU A 3 6.13 2.01 -3.14
CA GLU A 3 7.37 1.23 -2.98
C GLU A 3 7.69 0.37 -4.20
N ARG A 4 6.74 -0.44 -4.64
CA ARG A 4 6.92 -1.33 -5.79
C ARG A 4 7.26 -0.56 -7.05
N LEU A 5 6.53 0.53 -7.33
CA LEU A 5 6.77 1.35 -8.51
C LEU A 5 8.16 1.98 -8.49
N HIS A 6 8.62 2.50 -7.34
CA HIS A 6 9.96 3.11 -7.24
C HIS A 6 11.08 2.06 -7.23
N ALA A 7 10.83 0.86 -6.69
CA ALA A 7 11.77 -0.26 -6.84
C ALA A 7 11.96 -0.64 -8.33
N HIS A 8 10.86 -0.73 -9.08
CA HIS A 8 10.91 -1.01 -10.53
C HIS A 8 11.52 0.15 -11.32
N LEU A 9 11.24 1.41 -10.96
CA LEU A 9 11.94 2.55 -11.56
C LEU A 9 13.45 2.43 -11.39
N ALA A 10 13.91 2.16 -10.18
CA ALA A 10 15.34 2.00 -9.89
C ALA A 10 15.98 0.84 -10.68
N GLN A 11 15.25 -0.26 -10.84
CA GLN A 11 15.70 -1.42 -11.62
C GLN A 11 15.73 -1.12 -13.11
N ARG A 12 14.68 -0.52 -13.68
CA ARG A 12 14.61 -0.21 -15.12
C ARG A 12 15.69 0.77 -15.55
N LEU A 13 16.01 1.75 -14.72
CA LEU A 13 17.07 2.73 -15.00
C LEU A 13 18.47 2.13 -15.09
N GLU A 14 18.66 0.85 -14.79
CA GLU A 14 19.92 0.14 -15.04
C GLU A 14 20.14 -0.16 -16.52
N SER A 15 19.07 -0.22 -17.32
CA SER A 15 19.12 -0.63 -18.73
C SER A 15 18.58 0.40 -19.71
N GLU A 16 17.63 1.24 -19.30
CA GLU A 16 16.93 2.15 -20.21
C GLU A 16 16.40 3.40 -19.50
N PRO A 17 16.22 4.53 -20.21
CA PRO A 17 15.52 5.68 -19.67
C PRO A 17 14.03 5.38 -19.46
N VAL A 18 13.44 5.99 -18.42
CA VAL A 18 12.05 5.80 -18.04
C VAL A 18 11.36 7.14 -17.87
N VAL A 19 10.15 7.29 -18.37
CA VAL A 19 9.29 8.42 -18.03
C VAL A 19 8.36 8.02 -16.89
N VAL A 20 8.35 8.83 -15.83
CA VAL A 20 7.37 8.74 -14.75
C VAL A 20 6.26 9.75 -15.04
N ALA A 21 5.06 9.25 -15.30
CA ALA A 21 3.86 10.07 -15.41
C ALA A 21 3.21 10.17 -14.01
N THR A 22 3.01 11.40 -13.50
CA THR A 22 2.45 11.67 -12.19
C THR A 22 1.23 12.58 -12.27
N VAL A 23 0.11 12.19 -11.68
CA VAL A 23 -1.06 13.05 -11.52
C VAL A 23 -0.77 14.11 -10.47
N LEU A 24 -0.58 15.36 -10.89
CA LEU A 24 -0.28 16.48 -9.99
C LEU A 24 -1.53 17.09 -9.36
N ALA A 25 -2.62 17.16 -10.12
CA ALA A 25 -3.86 17.74 -9.66
C ALA A 25 -5.06 17.16 -10.40
N THR A 26 -6.21 17.16 -9.73
CA THR A 26 -7.49 16.74 -10.31
C THR A 26 -8.59 17.70 -9.89
N ARG A 27 -9.58 17.90 -10.76
CA ARG A 27 -10.79 18.68 -10.49
C ARG A 27 -12.00 17.93 -11.05
N GLY A 28 -13.08 17.87 -10.31
CA GLY A 28 -14.27 17.11 -10.68
C GLY A 28 -14.07 15.59 -10.60
N ALA A 29 -14.88 14.85 -11.33
CA ALA A 29 -14.78 13.40 -11.38
C ALA A 29 -13.63 12.96 -12.29
N THR A 30 -12.72 12.16 -11.74
CA THR A 30 -11.52 11.67 -12.45
C THR A 30 -11.26 10.20 -12.13
N PRO A 31 -10.71 9.41 -13.07
CA PRO A 31 -10.47 7.99 -12.86
C PRO A 31 -9.38 7.69 -11.83
N ARG A 32 -8.45 8.65 -11.63
CA ARG A 32 -7.36 8.56 -10.66
C ARG A 32 -7.20 9.86 -9.90
N LYS A 33 -6.60 9.77 -8.72
CA LYS A 33 -6.37 10.92 -7.84
C LYS A 33 -4.93 11.41 -7.92
N ARG A 34 -4.67 12.60 -7.36
CA ARG A 34 -3.32 13.14 -7.17
C ARG A 34 -2.39 12.10 -6.57
N GLY A 35 -1.13 12.06 -7.00
CA GLY A 35 -0.12 11.12 -6.54
C GLY A 35 -0.10 9.79 -7.29
N THR A 36 -1.12 9.48 -8.13
CA THR A 36 -1.09 8.30 -8.99
C THR A 36 0.04 8.42 -10.00
N ARG A 37 0.79 7.33 -10.20
CA ARG A 37 1.95 7.26 -11.10
C ARG A 37 1.87 6.07 -12.03
N MET A 38 2.52 6.23 -13.19
CA MET A 38 2.73 5.18 -14.19
C MET A 38 4.15 5.31 -14.73
N LEU A 39 4.84 4.19 -14.93
CA LEU A 39 6.12 4.14 -15.62
C LEU A 39 5.87 3.85 -17.11
N VAL A 40 6.61 4.55 -17.95
CA VAL A 40 6.58 4.35 -19.41
C VAL A 40 8.01 4.24 -19.91
N THR A 41 8.31 3.13 -20.60
CA THR A 41 9.54 2.95 -21.39
C THR A 41 9.24 3.00 -22.89
N GLY A 42 10.25 2.82 -23.72
CA GLY A 42 10.05 2.73 -25.17
C GLY A 42 9.02 1.68 -25.57
N THR A 43 8.96 0.56 -24.86
CA THR A 43 8.15 -0.61 -25.24
C THR A 43 7.08 -0.99 -24.22
N GLU A 44 7.30 -0.74 -22.95
CA GLU A 44 6.45 -1.21 -21.85
C GLU A 44 5.84 -0.08 -21.03
N THR A 45 4.80 -0.42 -20.30
CA THR A 45 4.19 0.45 -19.30
C THR A 45 3.94 -0.34 -18.02
N GLU A 46 4.03 0.33 -16.87
CA GLU A 46 3.71 -0.27 -15.59
C GLU A 46 2.80 0.63 -14.78
N SER A 47 1.81 0.04 -14.10
CA SER A 47 0.73 0.74 -13.43
C SER A 47 -0.22 1.42 -14.41
N THR A 48 -1.15 2.27 -13.94
CA THR A 48 -2.16 2.91 -14.77
C THR A 48 -2.50 4.31 -14.27
N ILE A 49 -2.67 5.23 -15.22
CA ILE A 49 -3.06 6.61 -14.94
C ILE A 49 -4.57 6.84 -15.14
N GLY A 50 -5.32 5.80 -15.54
CA GLY A 50 -6.77 5.88 -15.68
C GLY A 50 -7.38 5.06 -16.81
N GLY A 51 -6.57 4.51 -17.70
CA GLY A 51 -7.01 3.67 -18.83
C GLY A 51 -7.55 4.45 -20.03
N GLY A 52 -7.89 3.72 -21.10
CA GLY A 52 -8.52 4.26 -22.30
C GLY A 52 -7.71 5.31 -23.04
N GLU A 53 -8.42 6.27 -23.67
CA GLU A 53 -7.83 7.36 -24.46
C GLU A 53 -6.91 8.26 -23.62
N LEU A 54 -7.26 8.52 -22.36
CA LEU A 54 -6.40 9.24 -21.41
C LEU A 54 -5.01 8.62 -21.33
N GLU A 55 -4.96 7.33 -21.06
CA GLU A 55 -3.70 6.60 -20.91
C GLU A 55 -2.93 6.52 -22.22
N ALA A 56 -3.61 6.30 -23.34
CA ALA A 56 -3.00 6.31 -24.67
C ALA A 56 -2.28 7.63 -24.98
N ARG A 57 -2.90 8.78 -24.66
CA ARG A 57 -2.27 10.10 -24.81
C ARG A 57 -1.06 10.30 -23.92
N VAL A 58 -1.15 9.86 -22.65
CA VAL A 58 -0.03 9.95 -21.72
C VAL A 58 1.14 9.09 -22.18
N ILE A 59 0.88 7.86 -22.66
CA ILE A 59 1.91 6.96 -23.20
C ILE A 59 2.56 7.55 -24.46
N ALA A 60 1.78 8.10 -25.39
CA ALA A 60 2.31 8.73 -26.59
C ALA A 60 3.25 9.89 -26.25
N ALA A 61 2.78 10.84 -25.43
CA ALA A 61 3.59 11.97 -24.99
C ALA A 61 4.83 11.57 -24.19
N ALA A 62 4.74 10.52 -23.37
CA ALA A 62 5.89 9.98 -22.65
C ALA A 62 6.94 9.38 -23.60
N ARG A 63 6.52 8.69 -24.66
CA ARG A 63 7.42 8.14 -25.68
C ARG A 63 8.04 9.24 -26.54
N ASP A 64 7.30 10.29 -26.86
CA ASP A 64 7.86 11.48 -27.53
C ASP A 64 8.93 12.14 -26.66
N LEU A 65 8.69 12.24 -25.35
CA LEU A 65 9.67 12.76 -24.39
C LEU A 65 10.92 11.88 -24.28
N LEU A 66 10.80 10.56 -24.41
CA LEU A 66 11.96 9.65 -24.48
C LEU A 66 12.80 9.86 -25.74
N ALA A 67 12.16 10.25 -26.84
CA ALA A 67 12.81 10.45 -28.15
C ALA A 67 13.44 11.84 -28.31
N CYS A 68 13.10 12.82 -27.47
CA CYS A 68 13.60 14.20 -27.54
C CYS A 68 14.65 14.51 -26.46
N CYS A 69 15.20 15.74 -26.49
CA CYS A 69 16.20 16.20 -25.51
C CYS A 69 15.58 16.79 -24.23
N GLU A 70 14.26 16.96 -24.19
CA GLU A 70 13.58 17.50 -23.01
C GLU A 70 13.56 16.49 -21.85
N THR A 71 13.56 17.02 -20.65
CA THR A 71 13.56 16.19 -19.43
C THR A 71 12.19 16.08 -18.78
N SER A 72 11.27 17.00 -19.08
CA SER A 72 9.92 16.99 -18.52
C SER A 72 8.94 17.80 -19.34
N THR A 73 7.65 17.48 -19.23
CA THR A 73 6.53 18.25 -19.77
C THR A 73 5.28 18.05 -18.92
N GLU A 74 4.32 18.95 -19.00
CA GLU A 74 3.02 18.81 -18.34
C GLU A 74 1.90 18.67 -19.37
N LEU A 75 0.97 17.75 -19.10
CA LEU A 75 -0.21 17.51 -19.93
C LEU A 75 -1.47 17.95 -19.17
N PRO A 76 -2.17 18.99 -19.63
CA PRO A 76 -3.53 19.24 -19.22
C PRO A 76 -4.47 18.27 -19.95
N ILE A 77 -5.29 17.54 -19.18
CA ILE A 77 -6.25 16.54 -19.71
C ILE A 77 -7.66 16.96 -19.33
N ALA A 78 -8.52 17.13 -20.33
CA ALA A 78 -9.96 17.30 -20.16
C ALA A 78 -10.68 15.94 -20.29
N LEU A 79 -11.67 15.73 -19.45
CA LEU A 79 -12.51 14.52 -19.39
C LEU A 79 -14.01 14.89 -19.46
N ASP A 80 -14.33 15.99 -20.12
CA ASP A 80 -15.67 16.60 -20.17
C ASP A 80 -16.56 16.09 -21.32
N GLY A 81 -16.08 15.12 -22.10
CA GLY A 81 -16.80 14.54 -23.22
C GLY A 81 -16.91 15.43 -24.47
N GLN A 82 -16.27 16.61 -24.46
CA GLN A 82 -16.26 17.49 -25.62
C GLN A 82 -15.32 16.95 -26.72
N PRO A 83 -15.46 17.40 -27.99
CA PRO A 83 -14.53 17.01 -29.03
C PRO A 83 -13.08 17.31 -28.61
N GLY A 84 -12.24 16.28 -28.66
CA GLY A 84 -10.84 16.34 -28.21
C GLY A 84 -10.60 16.01 -26.74
N ALA A 85 -11.63 15.80 -25.92
CA ALA A 85 -11.47 15.29 -24.56
C ALA A 85 -10.96 13.85 -24.54
N ALA A 86 -10.19 13.50 -23.50
CA ALA A 86 -9.66 12.14 -23.32
C ALA A 86 -10.61 11.21 -22.55
N GLY A 87 -11.85 11.65 -22.29
CA GLY A 87 -12.84 10.86 -21.57
C GLY A 87 -14.11 11.64 -21.26
N VAL A 88 -15.07 10.98 -20.59
CA VAL A 88 -16.42 11.50 -20.30
C VAL A 88 -16.72 11.60 -18.79
N CYS A 89 -15.71 11.52 -17.93
CA CYS A 89 -15.88 11.51 -16.46
C CYS A 89 -16.31 12.88 -15.88
N GLY A 90 -16.25 13.96 -16.66
CA GLY A 90 -16.69 15.31 -16.26
C GLY A 90 -15.65 16.11 -15.47
N GLY A 91 -14.39 15.66 -15.40
CA GLY A 91 -13.32 16.34 -14.67
C GLY A 91 -12.15 16.78 -15.53
N THR A 92 -11.12 17.29 -14.87
CA THR A 92 -9.84 17.62 -15.48
C THR A 92 -8.68 17.05 -14.66
N MET A 93 -7.58 16.73 -15.32
CA MET A 93 -6.34 16.27 -14.69
C MET A 93 -5.16 17.08 -15.21
N ARG A 94 -4.16 17.30 -14.37
CA ARG A 94 -2.85 17.81 -14.76
C ARG A 94 -1.83 16.73 -14.46
N ILE A 95 -1.10 16.29 -15.47
CA ILE A 95 -0.16 15.16 -15.40
C ILE A 95 1.22 15.66 -15.76
N ALA A 96 2.20 15.48 -14.88
CA ALA A 96 3.60 15.69 -15.19
C ALA A 96 4.21 14.43 -15.78
N LEU A 97 5.02 14.61 -16.80
CA LEU A 97 5.90 13.60 -17.38
C LEU A 97 7.34 13.99 -17.08
N ARG A 98 8.07 13.15 -16.38
CA ARG A 98 9.48 13.34 -16.03
C ARG A 98 10.30 12.18 -16.61
N ARG A 99 11.20 12.49 -17.54
CA ARG A 99 12.19 11.53 -18.05
C ARG A 99 13.31 11.37 -17.02
N TRP A 100 13.47 10.17 -16.52
CA TRP A 100 14.57 9.74 -15.66
C TRP A 100 15.62 9.08 -16.53
N ASP A 101 16.88 9.53 -16.43
CA ASP A 101 17.97 9.04 -17.28
C ASP A 101 19.33 9.38 -16.66
N GLY A 102 20.31 8.49 -16.87
CA GLY A 102 21.68 8.68 -16.45
C GLY A 102 21.96 8.43 -14.97
N ALA A 103 23.24 8.53 -14.61
CA ALA A 103 23.75 8.09 -13.31
C ALA A 103 23.13 8.86 -12.11
N ARG A 104 22.84 10.16 -12.26
CA ARG A 104 22.24 10.97 -11.20
C ARG A 104 20.82 10.50 -10.88
N ASP A 105 19.99 10.32 -11.90
CA ASP A 105 18.62 9.87 -11.75
C ASP A 105 18.55 8.43 -11.23
N GLN A 106 19.45 7.55 -11.69
CA GLN A 106 19.58 6.21 -11.17
C GLN A 106 19.94 6.20 -9.67
N ALA A 107 20.89 7.03 -9.24
CA ALA A 107 21.25 7.16 -7.83
C ALA A 107 20.06 7.68 -6.99
N ARG A 108 19.31 8.68 -7.51
CA ARG A 108 18.13 9.22 -6.83
C ARG A 108 17.01 8.18 -6.73
N ALA A 109 16.70 7.45 -7.81
CA ALA A 109 15.68 6.40 -7.81
C ALA A 109 16.02 5.28 -6.80
N ARG A 110 17.29 4.86 -6.74
CA ARG A 110 17.75 3.89 -5.73
C ARG A 110 17.62 4.43 -4.30
N ALA A 111 17.95 5.70 -4.08
CA ALA A 111 17.81 6.32 -2.76
C ALA A 111 16.34 6.36 -2.31
N ILE A 112 15.41 6.73 -3.21
CA ILE A 112 13.97 6.72 -2.94
C ILE A 112 13.50 5.30 -2.61
N ALA A 113 13.80 4.33 -3.48
CA ALA A 113 13.39 2.93 -3.27
C ALA A 113 13.94 2.36 -1.95
N SER A 114 15.21 2.62 -1.63
CA SER A 114 15.84 2.15 -0.41
C SER A 114 15.24 2.79 0.86
N ALA A 115 14.92 4.09 0.83
CA ALA A 115 14.30 4.76 1.97
C ALA A 115 12.87 4.21 2.22
N LEU A 116 12.06 4.09 1.16
CA LEU A 116 10.73 3.49 1.27
C LEU A 116 10.79 2.05 1.80
N ALA A 117 11.74 1.24 1.31
CA ALA A 117 11.93 -0.15 1.78
C ALA A 117 12.30 -0.22 3.28
N ARG A 118 12.99 0.80 3.83
CA ARG A 118 13.21 0.92 5.27
C ARG A 118 12.02 1.46 6.06
N GLY A 119 10.94 1.83 5.39
CA GLY A 119 9.76 2.42 6.00
C GLY A 119 9.87 3.93 6.24
N GLU A 120 10.79 4.60 5.56
CA GLU A 120 11.02 6.04 5.68
C GLU A 120 10.23 6.80 4.63
N ALA A 121 9.56 7.88 5.02
CA ALA A 121 8.91 8.79 4.08
C ALA A 121 9.95 9.57 3.27
N VAL A 122 9.65 9.85 2.00
CA VAL A 122 10.56 10.53 1.07
C VAL A 122 9.90 11.76 0.48
N ALA A 123 10.52 12.92 0.66
CA ALA A 123 10.11 14.12 -0.04
C ALA A 123 10.59 14.07 -1.50
N LEU A 124 9.66 14.28 -2.42
CA LEU A 124 9.92 14.55 -3.84
C LEU A 124 9.83 16.05 -4.08
N ASP A 125 10.79 16.58 -4.81
CA ASP A 125 10.84 17.98 -5.21
C ASP A 125 10.37 18.19 -6.66
N ALA A 126 10.42 19.44 -7.11
CA ALA A 126 10.07 19.81 -8.47
C ALA A 126 10.92 19.10 -9.54
N GLY A 127 12.18 18.78 -9.24
CA GLY A 127 13.08 18.04 -10.13
C GLY A 127 12.68 16.57 -10.24
N ASP A 128 12.30 15.93 -9.14
CA ASP A 128 11.81 14.53 -9.12
C ASP A 128 10.47 14.40 -9.88
N LEU A 129 9.59 15.42 -9.75
CA LEU A 129 8.26 15.43 -10.37
C LEU A 129 8.25 15.96 -11.80
N GLY A 130 9.31 16.68 -12.23
CA GLY A 130 9.36 17.35 -13.54
C GLY A 130 8.36 18.50 -13.68
N ALA A 131 7.95 19.13 -12.57
CA ALA A 131 6.95 20.19 -12.56
C ALA A 131 7.39 21.32 -11.60
N PRO A 132 7.62 22.55 -12.09
CA PRO A 132 8.04 23.69 -11.27
C PRO A 132 7.08 23.96 -10.11
N GLY A 133 7.62 24.10 -8.91
CA GLY A 133 6.84 24.37 -7.70
C GLY A 133 6.03 23.17 -7.15
N ALA A 134 6.07 22.01 -7.81
CA ALA A 134 5.46 20.80 -7.27
C ALA A 134 6.32 20.16 -6.17
N SER A 135 5.67 19.65 -5.16
CA SER A 135 6.28 18.82 -4.12
C SER A 135 5.28 17.77 -3.61
N GLU A 136 5.79 16.66 -3.16
CA GLU A 136 4.99 15.57 -2.60
C GLU A 136 5.81 14.76 -1.62
N THR A 137 5.19 14.20 -0.61
CA THR A 137 5.83 13.25 0.30
C THR A 137 5.30 11.85 0.01
N LEU A 138 6.18 10.95 -0.43
CA LEU A 138 5.88 9.54 -0.55
C LEU A 138 5.84 8.92 0.83
N GLN A 139 4.77 8.19 1.11
CA GLN A 139 4.71 7.35 2.31
C GLN A 139 5.10 5.91 1.97
N PRO A 140 5.81 5.22 2.86
CA PRO A 140 6.06 3.79 2.71
C PRO A 140 4.76 3.00 2.81
N ASP A 141 4.72 1.81 2.23
CA ASP A 141 3.57 0.93 2.33
C ASP A 141 3.32 0.54 3.80
N VAL A 142 2.05 0.47 4.17
CA VAL A 142 1.62 0.08 5.52
C VAL A 142 2.03 -1.36 5.79
N ARG A 143 2.58 -1.64 6.97
CA ARG A 143 2.83 -3.01 7.42
C ARG A 143 1.53 -3.65 7.87
N LEU A 144 1.11 -4.73 7.20
CA LEU A 144 0.01 -5.57 7.63
C LEU A 144 0.57 -6.79 8.40
N LEU A 145 0.38 -6.79 9.72
CA LEU A 145 0.75 -7.88 10.60
C LEU A 145 -0.46 -8.82 10.80
N ILE A 146 -0.38 -9.99 10.20
CA ILE A 146 -1.37 -11.06 10.33
C ILE A 146 -0.95 -11.96 11.48
N VAL A 147 -1.77 -12.03 12.53
CA VAL A 147 -1.52 -12.87 13.72
C VAL A 147 -2.40 -14.12 13.64
N GLY A 148 -1.78 -15.23 13.30
CA GLY A 148 -2.41 -16.54 13.09
C GLY A 148 -1.93 -17.21 11.80
N GLY A 149 -1.98 -18.56 11.78
CA GLY A 149 -1.53 -19.40 10.64
C GLY A 149 -2.65 -20.22 9.99
N GLY A 150 -3.93 -19.96 10.32
CA GLY A 150 -5.07 -20.73 9.82
C GLY A 150 -5.57 -20.28 8.45
N HIS A 151 -6.64 -20.92 7.95
CA HIS A 151 -7.19 -20.67 6.61
C HIS A 151 -7.56 -19.21 6.33
N CYS A 152 -8.09 -18.47 7.32
CA CYS A 152 -8.39 -17.06 7.15
C CYS A 152 -7.11 -16.21 6.99
N ALA A 153 -6.03 -16.58 7.71
CA ALA A 153 -4.73 -15.90 7.56
C ALA A 153 -4.12 -16.17 6.18
N LEU A 154 -4.20 -17.40 5.69
CA LEU A 154 -3.76 -17.77 4.33
C LEU A 154 -4.52 -16.99 3.27
N ALA A 155 -5.86 -16.96 3.36
CA ALA A 155 -6.69 -16.22 2.41
C ALA A 155 -6.43 -14.70 2.46
N LEU A 156 -6.26 -14.13 3.68
CA LEU A 156 -5.94 -12.73 3.84
C LEU A 156 -4.58 -12.39 3.23
N HIS A 157 -3.56 -13.21 3.50
CA HIS A 157 -2.24 -13.05 2.91
C HIS A 157 -2.29 -13.12 1.39
N GLU A 158 -2.97 -14.14 0.82
CA GLU A 158 -3.09 -14.32 -0.62
C GLU A 158 -3.65 -13.08 -1.32
N LEU A 159 -4.76 -12.54 -0.82
CA LEU A 159 -5.38 -11.36 -1.40
C LEU A 159 -4.59 -10.08 -1.12
N ALA A 160 -4.01 -9.94 0.07
CA ALA A 160 -3.22 -8.75 0.45
C ALA A 160 -1.94 -8.57 -0.38
N ARG A 161 -1.36 -9.65 -0.94
CA ARG A 161 -0.20 -9.57 -1.85
C ARG A 161 -0.44 -8.74 -3.11
N HIS A 162 -1.69 -8.55 -3.49
CA HIS A 162 -2.09 -7.71 -4.64
C HIS A 162 -2.36 -6.26 -4.25
N LEU A 163 -2.22 -5.92 -2.98
CA LEU A 163 -2.44 -4.59 -2.43
C LEU A 163 -1.11 -4.01 -1.90
N ASP A 164 -1.13 -2.72 -1.62
CA ASP A 164 0.06 -1.98 -1.17
C ASP A 164 0.24 -2.17 0.34
N PHE A 165 0.70 -3.36 0.75
CA PHE A 165 1.06 -3.71 2.11
C PHE A 165 2.42 -4.40 2.16
N GLU A 166 3.22 -4.05 3.14
CA GLU A 166 4.35 -4.88 3.57
C GLU A 166 3.82 -5.96 4.51
N LEU A 167 3.92 -7.23 4.08
CA LEU A 167 3.26 -8.35 4.76
C LEU A 167 4.15 -9.00 5.81
N TRP A 168 3.64 -9.07 7.03
CA TRP A 168 4.22 -9.82 8.13
C TRP A 168 3.20 -10.82 8.67
N VAL A 169 3.66 -12.02 9.01
CA VAL A 169 2.81 -13.08 9.57
C VAL A 169 3.45 -13.61 10.85
N TYR A 170 2.68 -13.65 11.91
CA TYR A 170 3.05 -14.36 13.13
C TYR A 170 2.22 -15.65 13.25
N ALA A 171 2.89 -16.79 13.19
CA ALA A 171 2.28 -18.12 13.35
C ALA A 171 3.09 -18.92 14.38
N ARG A 172 2.59 -18.99 15.62
CA ARG A 172 3.31 -19.48 16.80
C ARG A 172 4.02 -20.81 16.59
N GLU A 173 3.36 -21.77 15.97
CA GLU A 173 3.83 -23.16 15.87
C GLU A 173 4.41 -23.53 14.50
N ALA A 174 4.37 -22.61 13.52
CA ALA A 174 4.63 -22.98 12.14
C ALA A 174 6.14 -23.08 11.80
N GLY A 175 7.04 -22.47 12.57
CA GLY A 175 8.48 -22.51 12.29
C GLY A 175 8.80 -22.23 10.82
N ASP A 176 9.69 -23.02 10.23
CA ASP A 176 10.08 -22.90 8.82
C ASP A 176 8.93 -23.14 7.83
N ALA A 177 7.89 -23.89 8.23
CA ALA A 177 6.72 -24.12 7.40
C ALA A 177 5.88 -22.84 7.17
N ALA A 178 6.00 -21.85 8.06
CA ALA A 178 5.33 -20.56 7.86
C ALA A 178 5.82 -19.85 6.59
N GLN A 179 7.12 -19.86 6.32
CA GLN A 179 7.66 -19.18 5.13
C GLN A 179 7.16 -19.81 3.82
N ALA A 180 6.98 -21.12 3.79
CA ALA A 180 6.42 -21.82 2.62
C ALA A 180 4.92 -21.52 2.44
N ALA A 181 4.18 -21.40 3.54
CA ALA A 181 2.75 -21.10 3.52
C ALA A 181 2.43 -19.63 3.19
N PHE A 182 3.34 -18.70 3.53
CA PHE A 182 3.18 -17.27 3.34
C PHE A 182 4.32 -16.66 2.50
N PRO A 183 4.38 -16.99 1.20
CA PRO A 183 5.44 -16.49 0.32
C PRO A 183 5.42 -14.96 0.24
N ALA A 184 6.61 -14.34 0.20
CA ALA A 184 6.80 -12.89 0.16
C ALA A 184 6.33 -12.14 1.44
N ALA A 185 6.04 -12.83 2.53
CA ALA A 185 5.85 -12.23 3.84
C ALA A 185 7.07 -12.46 4.74
N SER A 186 7.32 -11.54 5.68
CA SER A 186 8.23 -11.77 6.79
C SER A 186 7.51 -12.60 7.85
N CYS A 187 8.02 -13.80 8.15
CA CYS A 187 7.37 -14.71 9.09
C CYS A 187 8.04 -14.69 10.47
N LEU A 188 7.22 -14.60 11.49
CA LEU A 188 7.59 -14.74 12.91
C LEU A 188 6.95 -15.99 13.50
N SER A 189 7.66 -16.66 14.41
CA SER A 189 7.16 -17.83 15.14
C SER A 189 7.65 -17.84 16.58
N GLY A 190 7.19 -18.78 17.39
CA GLY A 190 7.59 -18.93 18.79
C GLY A 190 6.77 -18.07 19.75
N GLU A 191 7.41 -17.49 20.76
CA GLU A 191 6.71 -16.78 21.83
C GLU A 191 6.08 -15.46 21.36
N PRO A 192 4.93 -15.03 21.95
CA PRO A 192 4.19 -13.82 21.54
C PRO A 192 5.04 -12.54 21.56
N GLN A 193 6.11 -12.49 22.36
CA GLN A 193 7.05 -11.36 22.42
C GLN A 193 7.72 -11.08 21.09
N GLN A 194 7.79 -12.06 20.18
CA GLN A 194 8.30 -11.87 18.81
C GLN A 194 7.46 -10.84 18.00
N LEU A 195 6.19 -10.65 18.37
CA LEU A 195 5.35 -9.60 17.76
C LEU A 195 5.94 -8.18 17.91
N ALA A 196 6.75 -7.95 18.95
CA ALA A 196 7.42 -6.66 19.14
C ALA A 196 8.37 -6.33 17.97
N LEU A 197 8.96 -7.32 17.30
CA LEU A 197 9.82 -7.13 16.12
C LEU A 197 9.01 -6.54 14.95
N ALA A 198 7.76 -6.98 14.78
CA ALA A 198 6.90 -6.44 13.75
C ALA A 198 6.46 -4.99 14.04
N LEU A 199 6.46 -4.57 15.29
CA LEU A 199 6.13 -3.20 15.71
C LEU A 199 7.36 -2.27 15.68
N ALA A 200 8.58 -2.80 15.69
CA ALA A 200 9.84 -2.05 15.67
C ALA A 200 10.14 -1.51 14.25
N THR A 201 9.34 -0.58 13.77
CA THR A 201 9.43 0.01 12.44
C THR A 201 8.92 1.45 12.44
N PRO A 202 9.44 2.34 11.57
CA PRO A 202 8.84 3.66 11.36
C PRO A 202 7.55 3.61 10.54
N ARG A 203 7.20 2.45 9.94
CA ARG A 203 5.96 2.28 9.16
C ARG A 203 4.73 2.37 10.03
N THR A 204 3.63 2.81 9.45
CA THR A 204 2.30 2.57 10.02
C THR A 204 2.03 1.06 10.05
N VAL A 205 1.60 0.54 11.21
CA VAL A 205 1.32 -0.89 11.39
C VAL A 205 -0.19 -1.11 11.58
N TYR A 206 -0.75 -2.05 10.83
CA TYR A 206 -2.08 -2.60 11.02
C TYR A 206 -1.94 -4.05 11.47
N ALA A 207 -2.49 -4.39 12.62
CA ALA A 207 -2.45 -5.75 13.17
C ALA A 207 -3.84 -6.38 13.12
N VAL A 208 -3.92 -7.63 12.63
CA VAL A 208 -5.15 -8.39 12.45
C VAL A 208 -5.00 -9.78 13.09
N LEU A 209 -5.78 -10.04 14.14
CA LEU A 209 -5.78 -11.32 14.86
C LEU A 209 -6.81 -12.27 14.24
N LEU A 210 -6.33 -13.39 13.72
CA LEU A 210 -7.12 -14.46 13.06
C LEU A 210 -6.93 -15.82 13.72
N ASN A 211 -6.57 -15.83 15.01
CA ASN A 211 -6.45 -17.07 15.76
C ASN A 211 -7.82 -17.72 16.03
N ARG A 212 -7.81 -19.03 16.22
CA ARG A 212 -8.97 -19.78 16.75
C ARG A 212 -8.90 -20.00 18.25
N ASP A 213 -7.72 -19.84 18.83
CA ASP A 213 -7.46 -20.05 20.25
C ASP A 213 -7.56 -18.73 21.02
N TYR A 214 -8.34 -18.75 22.09
CA TYR A 214 -8.54 -17.64 23.01
C TYR A 214 -7.24 -17.23 23.73
N ALA A 215 -6.46 -18.21 24.21
CA ALA A 215 -5.23 -17.92 24.93
C ALA A 215 -4.19 -17.25 24.03
N ALA A 216 -4.15 -17.66 22.75
CA ALA A 216 -3.29 -17.03 21.75
C ALA A 216 -3.69 -15.57 21.48
N ASP A 217 -4.99 -15.26 21.45
CA ASP A 217 -5.45 -13.87 21.29
C ASP A 217 -5.08 -13.00 22.49
N VAL A 218 -5.30 -13.50 23.72
CA VAL A 218 -4.94 -12.77 24.95
C VAL A 218 -3.44 -12.49 24.99
N ALA A 219 -2.61 -13.50 24.72
CA ALA A 219 -1.16 -13.36 24.74
C ALA A 219 -0.64 -12.38 23.64
N ALA A 220 -1.21 -12.44 22.45
CA ALA A 220 -0.86 -11.51 21.37
C ALA A 220 -1.28 -10.07 21.70
N LEU A 221 -2.51 -9.88 22.19
CA LEU A 221 -3.04 -8.57 22.57
C LEU A 221 -2.26 -7.94 23.73
N GLU A 222 -1.79 -8.74 24.69
CA GLU A 222 -0.94 -8.22 25.76
C GLU A 222 0.33 -7.54 25.23
N VAL A 223 0.95 -8.10 24.20
CA VAL A 223 2.13 -7.49 23.53
C VAL A 223 1.72 -6.29 22.70
N LEU A 224 0.70 -6.43 21.85
CA LEU A 224 0.26 -5.37 20.92
C LEU A 224 -0.27 -4.13 21.67
N CYS A 225 -0.92 -4.31 22.83
CA CYS A 225 -1.44 -3.19 23.61
C CYS A 225 -0.35 -2.40 24.36
N ARG A 226 0.86 -2.93 24.52
CA ARG A 226 2.00 -2.17 25.09
C ARG A 226 2.53 -1.13 24.10
N GLN A 227 2.48 -1.44 22.81
CA GLN A 227 2.81 -0.54 21.70
C GLN A 227 1.70 -0.65 20.64
N PRO A 228 0.57 0.06 20.83
CA PRO A 228 -0.60 -0.13 19.99
C PRO A 228 -0.32 0.23 18.53
N PRO A 229 -0.63 -0.67 17.58
CA PRO A 229 -0.58 -0.35 16.16
C PRO A 229 -1.66 0.69 15.80
N ALA A 230 -1.51 1.35 14.64
CA ALA A 230 -2.47 2.34 14.16
C ALA A 230 -3.87 1.72 13.91
N PHE A 231 -3.91 0.45 13.51
CA PHE A 231 -5.13 -0.34 13.42
C PHE A 231 -4.94 -1.66 14.14
N LEU A 232 -5.90 -2.01 15.00
CA LEU A 232 -5.93 -3.29 15.69
C LEU A 232 -7.30 -3.93 15.47
N GLY A 233 -7.30 -5.09 14.80
CA GLY A 233 -8.51 -5.83 14.50
C GLY A 233 -8.46 -7.26 15.00
N MET A 234 -9.61 -7.81 15.40
CA MET A 234 -9.70 -9.19 15.88
C MET A 234 -10.92 -9.88 15.31
N MET A 235 -10.72 -11.07 14.76
CA MET A 235 -11.79 -11.98 14.38
C MET A 235 -12.34 -12.72 15.59
N GLY A 236 -13.63 -12.79 15.72
CA GLY A 236 -14.27 -13.58 16.78
C GLY A 236 -15.73 -13.23 16.99
N SER A 237 -16.45 -14.12 17.69
CA SER A 237 -17.81 -13.84 18.12
C SER A 237 -17.85 -12.72 19.18
N ARG A 238 -18.97 -12.01 19.29
CA ARG A 238 -19.16 -10.97 20.33
C ARG A 238 -18.85 -11.48 21.74
N ARG A 239 -19.20 -12.73 22.02
CA ARG A 239 -18.90 -13.38 23.31
C ARG A 239 -17.39 -13.50 23.54
N ARG A 240 -16.64 -14.08 22.56
CA ARG A 240 -15.19 -14.23 22.65
C ARG A 240 -14.49 -12.87 22.82
N ILE A 241 -14.92 -11.87 22.11
CA ILE A 241 -14.38 -10.51 22.20
C ILE A 241 -14.57 -9.94 23.61
N ALA A 242 -15.75 -10.13 24.22
CA ALA A 242 -16.02 -9.70 25.57
C ALA A 242 -15.13 -10.43 26.61
N GLU A 243 -14.94 -11.73 26.44
CA GLU A 243 -14.07 -12.57 27.30
C GLU A 243 -12.60 -12.11 27.20
N VAL A 244 -12.09 -11.84 26.00
CA VAL A 244 -10.73 -11.32 25.77
C VAL A 244 -10.54 -9.94 26.41
N ARG A 245 -11.50 -9.02 26.25
CA ARG A 245 -11.45 -7.70 26.90
C ARG A 245 -11.43 -7.81 28.43
N ALA A 246 -12.22 -8.72 28.99
CA ALA A 246 -12.27 -8.96 30.43
C ALA A 246 -10.97 -9.54 31.00
N ALA A 247 -10.23 -10.31 30.20
CA ALA A 247 -8.94 -10.88 30.59
C ALA A 247 -7.79 -9.85 30.63
N LEU A 248 -7.95 -8.70 29.99
CA LEU A 248 -6.92 -7.67 29.82
C LEU A 248 -7.32 -6.30 30.40
N PRO A 249 -7.73 -6.21 31.69
CA PRO A 249 -8.23 -4.95 32.27
C PRO A 249 -7.16 -3.85 32.30
N ALA A 250 -5.89 -4.21 32.44
CA ALA A 250 -4.77 -3.26 32.40
C ALA A 250 -4.62 -2.56 31.03
N HIS A 251 -5.15 -3.14 29.96
CA HIS A 251 -5.08 -2.64 28.59
C HIS A 251 -6.41 -2.08 28.09
N ALA A 252 -7.38 -1.81 28.95
CA ALA A 252 -8.71 -1.34 28.59
C ALA A 252 -8.70 -0.11 27.65
N LYS A 253 -7.78 0.84 27.88
CA LYS A 253 -7.61 2.03 27.03
C LYS A 253 -7.18 1.69 25.61
N ALA A 254 -6.19 0.81 25.44
CA ALA A 254 -5.72 0.38 24.12
C ALA A 254 -6.78 -0.47 23.40
N LEU A 255 -7.50 -1.33 24.15
CA LEU A 255 -8.58 -2.16 23.62
C LEU A 255 -9.86 -1.37 23.27
N ALA A 256 -9.99 -0.11 23.68
CA ALA A 256 -11.12 0.73 23.28
C ALA A 256 -11.16 0.96 21.75
N SER A 257 -10.00 1.00 21.09
CA SER A 257 -9.87 1.14 19.63
C SER A 257 -9.93 -0.20 18.86
N LEU A 258 -10.00 -1.33 19.57
CA LEU A 258 -10.04 -2.67 18.96
C LEU A 258 -11.28 -2.81 18.06
N GLN A 259 -11.03 -3.00 16.77
CA GLN A 259 -12.06 -3.29 15.76
C GLN A 259 -12.43 -4.78 15.83
N ALA A 260 -13.53 -5.10 16.48
CA ALA A 260 -13.93 -6.49 16.71
C ALA A 260 -15.47 -6.59 16.84
N PRO A 261 -16.11 -7.47 16.04
CA PRO A 261 -15.53 -8.29 14.98
C PRO A 261 -14.86 -7.45 13.89
N ILE A 262 -13.72 -7.94 13.38
CA ILE A 262 -13.05 -7.29 12.23
C ILE A 262 -13.76 -7.64 10.93
N GLY A 263 -13.72 -6.71 9.99
CA GLY A 263 -14.30 -6.81 8.65
C GLY A 263 -15.56 -5.96 8.49
N LEU A 264 -15.85 -5.56 7.25
CA LEU A 264 -17.14 -4.98 6.92
C LEU A 264 -18.22 -6.08 6.91
N GLU A 265 -19.42 -5.74 7.32
CA GLU A 265 -20.54 -6.69 7.35
C GLU A 265 -21.07 -6.95 5.95
N ILE A 266 -20.64 -8.05 5.35
CA ILE A 266 -20.99 -8.51 3.99
C ILE A 266 -21.52 -9.95 4.01
N GLU A 267 -21.88 -10.47 5.20
CA GLU A 267 -22.33 -11.85 5.41
C GLU A 267 -21.30 -12.92 4.94
N ALA A 268 -20.02 -12.59 5.06
CA ALA A 268 -18.89 -13.44 4.65
C ALA A 268 -18.89 -14.80 5.39
N GLN A 269 -18.77 -15.91 4.65
CA GLN A 269 -18.80 -17.26 5.18
C GLN A 269 -17.48 -18.01 4.94
N SER A 270 -16.93 -17.92 3.74
CA SER A 270 -15.67 -18.59 3.38
C SER A 270 -14.45 -17.79 3.86
N PRO A 271 -13.28 -18.43 4.03
CA PRO A 271 -12.05 -17.73 4.38
C PRO A 271 -11.70 -16.58 3.44
N HIS A 272 -11.93 -16.71 2.13
CA HIS A 272 -11.66 -15.67 1.15
C HIS A 272 -12.66 -14.52 1.23
N GLU A 273 -13.94 -14.78 1.46
CA GLU A 273 -14.93 -13.70 1.69
C GLU A 273 -14.62 -12.93 2.97
N ILE A 274 -14.21 -13.62 4.04
CA ILE A 274 -13.74 -12.99 5.28
C ILE A 274 -12.52 -12.10 5.00
N ALA A 275 -11.56 -12.60 4.21
CA ALA A 275 -10.40 -11.82 3.80
C ALA A 275 -10.78 -10.57 2.99
N VAL A 276 -11.73 -10.66 2.06
CA VAL A 276 -12.28 -9.50 1.32
C VAL A 276 -12.92 -8.50 2.28
N SER A 277 -13.75 -8.95 3.23
CA SER A 277 -14.37 -8.12 4.25
C SER A 277 -13.34 -7.35 5.08
N ILE A 278 -12.29 -8.04 5.54
CA ILE A 278 -11.19 -7.44 6.30
C ILE A 278 -10.43 -6.41 5.44
N LEU A 279 -10.02 -6.77 4.23
CA LEU A 279 -9.27 -5.88 3.35
C LEU A 279 -10.08 -4.64 2.98
N ALA A 280 -11.37 -4.77 2.74
CA ALA A 280 -12.25 -3.64 2.49
C ALA A 280 -12.28 -2.67 3.70
N GLN A 281 -12.32 -3.18 4.94
CA GLN A 281 -12.23 -2.36 6.13
C GLN A 281 -10.87 -1.67 6.27
N LEU A 282 -9.76 -2.38 6.02
CA LEU A 282 -8.41 -1.82 6.09
C LEU A 282 -8.21 -0.72 5.04
N ILE A 283 -8.67 -0.94 3.81
CA ILE A 283 -8.65 0.08 2.74
C ILE A 283 -9.45 1.32 3.13
N ALA A 284 -10.67 1.13 3.64
CA ALA A 284 -11.52 2.23 4.09
C ALA A 284 -10.90 2.98 5.28
N TYR A 285 -10.23 2.28 6.19
CA TYR A 285 -9.50 2.88 7.32
C TYR A 285 -8.32 3.73 6.81
N ARG A 286 -7.49 3.17 5.93
CA ARG A 286 -6.34 3.85 5.33
C ARG A 286 -6.77 5.17 4.69
N HIS A 287 -7.75 5.16 3.79
CA HIS A 287 -8.19 6.38 3.10
C HIS A 287 -8.82 7.43 4.00
N ARG A 288 -9.31 7.08 5.19
CA ARG A 288 -9.84 8.05 6.17
C ARG A 288 -8.76 8.71 7.01
N HIS A 289 -7.56 8.11 7.13
CA HIS A 289 -6.50 8.58 8.01
C HIS A 289 -5.25 9.08 7.25
N GLU A 290 -5.18 8.87 5.94
CA GLU A 290 -4.13 9.39 5.04
C GLU A 290 -4.59 10.63 4.24
N ALA A 291 -5.81 11.13 4.45
CA ALA A 291 -6.41 12.28 3.75
C ALA A 291 -5.98 13.62 4.37
#